data_33e5484d44188a3a4577a109bb4118e8
#
_entry.id   33e5484d44188a3a4577a109bb4118e8
#
_cell.length_a   1.000
_cell.length_b   1.000
_cell.length_c   1.000
_cell.angle_alpha   90.00
_cell.angle_beta   90.00
_cell.angle_gamma   90.00
#
_symmetry.space_group_name_H-M   'P 1'
#
loop_
_entity.id
_entity.type
_entity.pdbx_description
1 polymer ?
#
loop_
_entity_poly.entity_id
_entity_poly.type
_entity_poly.pdbx_seq_one_letter_code
_entity_poly.pdbx_strand_id
1 'polypeptide(L)'
;VEYATVAKEPELYLGCWVAWSGRISNAVTEGSSYRCDLLVGYENMERVEGFVPLFFEEAPYPAIDGERPVKVLAKIQVENGKILLNGRAVYQPLRRNGE
;
A
#
# COMPACT_ATOMS: atom_id res chain seq x y z
N VAL A 1 -0.73 13.74 0.64
CA VAL A 1 -1.65 13.83 1.77
C VAL A 1 -1.51 12.59 2.67
N GLU A 2 -1.65 12.77 3.96
CA GLU A 2 -1.46 11.69 4.91
C GLU A 2 -2.71 10.82 5.04
N TYR A 3 -2.49 9.57 5.42
CA TYR A 3 -3.56 8.60 5.60
C TYR A 3 -4.67 9.10 6.53
N ALA A 4 -4.30 9.64 7.69
CA ALA A 4 -5.28 10.09 8.69
C ALA A 4 -6.21 11.17 8.12
N THR A 5 -5.69 12.05 7.30
CA THR A 5 -6.47 13.10 6.66
C THR A 5 -7.48 12.51 5.68
N VAL A 6 -7.04 11.56 4.84
CA VAL A 6 -7.90 10.90 3.87
C VAL A 6 -8.96 10.05 4.57
N ALA A 7 -8.57 9.35 5.63
CA ALA A 7 -9.47 8.44 6.34
C ALA A 7 -10.68 9.15 6.94
N LYS A 8 -10.55 10.42 7.26
CA LYS A 8 -11.67 11.21 7.83
C LYS A 8 -12.75 11.50 6.78
N GLU A 9 -12.35 11.78 5.56
CA GLU A 9 -13.29 12.12 4.47
C GLU A 9 -12.77 11.53 3.16
N PRO A 10 -12.86 10.20 2.99
CA PRO A 10 -12.27 9.55 1.80
C PRO A 10 -12.77 10.09 0.47
N GLU A 11 -14.05 10.42 0.38
CA GLU A 11 -14.64 10.89 -0.86
C GLU A 11 -14.01 12.16 -1.41
N LEU A 12 -13.48 13.02 -0.52
CA LEU A 12 -12.81 14.25 -0.96
C LEU A 12 -11.52 13.96 -1.73
N TYR A 13 -10.97 12.78 -1.56
CA TYR A 13 -9.69 12.40 -2.13
C TYR A 13 -9.78 11.35 -3.21
N LEU A 14 -11.02 11.04 -3.64
CA LEU A 14 -11.24 10.07 -4.70
C LEU A 14 -10.45 10.46 -5.95
N GLY A 15 -9.66 9.52 -6.46
CA GLY A 15 -8.84 9.75 -7.64
C GLY A 15 -7.52 10.46 -7.38
N CYS A 16 -7.24 10.86 -6.16
CA CYS A 16 -5.96 11.48 -5.82
C CYS A 16 -4.85 10.43 -5.72
N TRP A 17 -3.64 10.83 -6.04
CA TRP A 17 -2.46 9.98 -5.88
C TRP A 17 -1.87 10.17 -4.50
N VAL A 18 -1.44 9.06 -3.90
CA VAL A 18 -0.77 9.09 -2.60
C VAL A 18 0.47 8.21 -2.66
N ALA A 19 1.45 8.53 -1.82
CA ALA A 19 2.64 7.71 -1.63
C ALA A 19 2.71 7.41 -0.13
N TRP A 20 2.23 6.24 0.26
CA TRP A 20 2.17 5.85 1.66
C TRP A 20 3.13 4.72 1.96
N SER A 21 3.72 4.77 3.14
CA SER A 21 4.69 3.78 3.60
C SER A 21 4.06 2.87 4.64
N GLY A 22 4.55 1.65 4.71
CA GLY A 22 4.08 0.68 5.68
C GLY A 22 4.65 -0.69 5.37
N ARG A 23 3.87 -1.71 5.69
CA ARG A 23 4.23 -3.11 5.40
C ARG A 23 3.06 -3.79 4.72
N ILE A 24 3.37 -4.82 3.95
CA ILE A 24 2.36 -5.59 3.22
C ILE A 24 1.97 -6.81 4.04
N SER A 25 0.69 -7.14 4.02
CA SER A 25 0.14 -8.33 4.66
C SER A 25 -0.93 -8.95 3.77
N ASN A 26 -1.20 -10.24 3.98
CA ASN A 26 -2.27 -10.97 3.27
C ASN A 26 -2.15 -10.91 1.74
N ALA A 27 -0.93 -11.06 1.25
CA ALA A 27 -0.66 -10.96 -0.18
C ALA A 27 -1.15 -12.20 -0.94
N VAL A 28 -1.86 -11.97 -2.04
CA VAL A 28 -2.36 -13.03 -2.92
C VAL A 28 -2.12 -12.63 -4.37
N THR A 29 -1.53 -13.53 -5.15
CA THR A 29 -1.38 -13.35 -6.59
C THR A 29 -2.48 -14.10 -7.30
N GLU A 30 -3.19 -13.43 -8.21
CA GLU A 30 -4.24 -14.04 -9.01
C GLU A 30 -3.98 -13.74 -10.48
N GLY A 31 -3.52 -14.74 -11.22
CA GLY A 31 -3.10 -14.53 -12.61
C GLY A 31 -1.97 -13.50 -12.63
N SER A 32 -2.18 -12.41 -13.37
CA SER A 32 -1.19 -11.32 -13.44
C SER A 32 -1.40 -10.26 -12.37
N SER A 33 -2.51 -10.31 -11.63
CA SER A 33 -2.82 -9.29 -10.63
C SER A 33 -2.32 -9.69 -9.24
N TYR A 34 -2.28 -8.70 -8.34
CA TYR A 34 -1.75 -8.87 -7.01
C TYR A 34 -2.60 -8.07 -6.03
N ARG A 35 -3.04 -8.71 -4.95
CA ARG A 35 -3.83 -8.06 -3.92
C ARG A 35 -3.18 -8.27 -2.57
N CYS A 36 -3.29 -7.27 -1.71
CA CYS A 36 -2.75 -7.35 -0.35
C CYS A 36 -3.41 -6.27 0.51
N ASP A 37 -2.99 -6.21 1.75
CA ASP A 37 -3.35 -5.11 2.64
C ASP A 37 -2.08 -4.32 2.94
N LEU A 38 -2.19 -3.00 2.89
CA LEU A 38 -1.11 -2.11 3.30
C LEU A 38 -1.36 -1.69 4.74
N LEU A 39 -0.42 -2.01 5.61
CA LEU A 39 -0.45 -1.58 7.00
C LEU A 39 0.25 -0.23 7.05
N VAL A 40 -0.53 0.83 6.94
CA VAL A 40 0.00 2.19 6.83
C VAL A 40 0.68 2.60 8.12
N GLY A 41 1.87 3.17 7.99
CA GLY A 41 2.62 3.69 9.13
C GLY A 41 3.34 2.62 9.95
N TYR A 42 3.34 1.37 9.49
CA TYR A 42 3.87 0.24 10.25
C TYR A 42 5.31 -0.12 9.88
N GLU A 43 6.07 0.83 9.35
CA GLU A 43 7.44 0.58 8.89
C GLU A 43 8.31 -0.02 10.00
N ASN A 44 8.17 0.49 11.22
CA ASN A 44 8.97 0.08 12.38
C ASN A 44 8.31 -1.02 13.21
N MET A 45 7.20 -1.56 12.75
CA MET A 45 6.44 -2.61 13.46
C MET A 45 5.99 -2.17 14.86
N GLU A 46 5.77 -0.88 15.04
CA GLU A 46 5.34 -0.35 16.33
C GLU A 46 3.84 -0.04 16.37
N ARG A 47 3.34 0.65 15.36
CA ARG A 47 1.96 1.09 15.36
C ARG A 47 1.40 1.16 13.95
N VAL A 48 0.26 0.54 13.75
CA VAL A 48 -0.46 0.60 12.46
C VAL A 48 -1.46 1.75 12.52
N GLU A 49 -1.39 2.66 11.54
CA GLU A 49 -2.37 3.74 11.41
C GLU A 49 -3.66 3.24 10.79
N GLY A 50 -3.55 2.30 9.88
CA GLY A 50 -4.73 1.72 9.25
C GLY A 50 -4.37 0.57 8.33
N PHE A 51 -5.36 -0.26 8.03
CA PHE A 51 -5.25 -1.37 7.09
C PHE A 51 -6.00 -0.95 5.84
N VAL A 52 -5.32 -0.89 4.71
CA VAL A 52 -5.94 -0.43 3.48
C VAL A 52 -5.76 -1.49 2.40
N PRO A 53 -6.86 -1.99 1.81
CA PRO A 53 -6.74 -2.90 0.68
C PRO A 53 -5.98 -2.25 -0.46
N LEU A 54 -5.06 -3.00 -1.05
CA LEU A 54 -4.19 -2.52 -2.11
C LEU A 54 -4.23 -3.53 -3.25
N PHE A 55 -4.52 -3.05 -4.45
CA PHE A 55 -4.63 -3.89 -5.63
C PHE A 55 -3.68 -3.38 -6.71
N PHE A 56 -2.95 -4.32 -7.34
CA PHE A 56 -2.14 -4.04 -8.53
C PHE A 56 -2.69 -4.86 -9.68
N GLU A 57 -3.00 -4.22 -10.78
CA GLU A 57 -3.45 -4.90 -11.99
C GLU A 57 -2.37 -5.84 -12.50
N GLU A 58 -1.11 -5.41 -12.42
CA GLU A 58 0.03 -6.25 -12.72
C GLU A 58 0.92 -6.35 -11.48
N ALA A 59 1.27 -7.59 -11.11
CA ALA A 59 2.10 -7.83 -9.93
C ALA A 59 3.41 -7.05 -10.02
N PRO A 60 3.82 -6.40 -8.93
CA PRO A 60 5.08 -5.65 -8.93
C PRO A 60 6.28 -6.52 -9.23
N TYR A 61 7.26 -5.94 -9.93
CA TYR A 61 8.52 -6.59 -10.22
C TYR A 61 9.66 -5.60 -9.91
N PRO A 62 10.69 -6.00 -9.11
CA PRO A 62 10.81 -7.29 -8.44
C PRO A 62 9.68 -7.53 -7.43
N ALA A 63 9.48 -8.80 -7.09
CA ALA A 63 8.44 -9.16 -6.11
C ALA A 63 8.68 -8.46 -4.78
N ILE A 64 7.58 -8.08 -4.13
CA ILE A 64 7.67 -7.40 -2.84
C ILE A 64 8.15 -8.38 -1.78
N ASP A 65 9.14 -7.93 -0.98
CA ASP A 65 9.60 -8.69 0.17
C ASP A 65 8.68 -8.31 1.35
N GLY A 66 7.81 -9.23 1.75
CA GLY A 66 6.82 -8.98 2.80
C GLY A 66 7.41 -8.74 4.19
N GLU A 67 8.71 -8.97 4.37
CA GLU A 67 9.36 -8.79 5.66
C GLU A 67 10.02 -7.43 5.81
N ARG A 68 9.94 -6.59 4.78
CA ARG A 68 10.56 -5.27 4.80
C ARG A 68 9.54 -4.18 4.51
N PRO A 69 9.78 -2.96 5.00
CA PRO A 69 8.86 -1.86 4.71
C PRO A 69 8.85 -1.50 3.23
N VAL A 70 7.75 -0.92 2.80
CA VAL A 70 7.55 -0.49 1.41
C VAL A 70 6.99 0.92 1.40
N LYS A 71 7.19 1.61 0.29
CA LYS A 71 6.46 2.83 -0.03
C LYS A 71 5.67 2.55 -1.31
N VAL A 72 4.39 2.81 -1.28
CA VAL A 72 3.48 2.51 -2.38
C VAL A 72 2.93 3.79 -2.98
N LEU A 73 3.05 3.92 -4.31
CA LEU A 73 2.38 4.97 -5.05
C LEU A 73 1.07 4.38 -5.56
N ALA A 74 -0.04 5.00 -5.20
CA ALA A 74 -1.35 4.47 -5.52
C ALA A 74 -2.39 5.58 -5.68
N LYS A 75 -3.47 5.24 -6.37
CA LYS A 75 -4.58 6.14 -6.58
C LYS A 75 -5.71 5.75 -5.63
N ILE A 76 -6.29 6.73 -4.98
CA ILE A 76 -7.36 6.48 -4.02
C ILE A 76 -8.66 6.18 -4.74
N GLN A 77 -9.27 5.06 -4.36
CA GLN A 77 -10.62 4.67 -4.72
C GLN A 77 -11.42 4.61 -3.44
N VAL A 78 -12.73 4.67 -3.55
CA VAL A 78 -13.61 4.60 -2.38
C VAL A 78 -14.72 3.60 -2.66
N GLU A 79 -14.95 2.70 -1.71
CA GLU A 79 -16.03 1.73 -1.79
C GLU A 79 -16.69 1.61 -0.42
N ASN A 80 -18.00 1.87 -0.37
CA ASN A 80 -18.78 1.84 0.87
C ASN A 80 -18.18 2.73 1.96
N GLY A 81 -17.70 3.92 1.56
CA GLY A 81 -17.10 4.87 2.49
C GLY A 81 -15.70 4.52 2.97
N LYS A 82 -15.09 3.48 2.41
CA LYS A 82 -13.75 3.02 2.80
C LYS A 82 -12.75 3.21 1.68
N ILE A 83 -11.52 3.49 2.07
CA ILE A 83 -10.42 3.67 1.12
C ILE A 83 -10.01 2.33 0.53
N LEU A 84 -9.84 2.31 -0.79
CA LEU A 84 -9.16 1.25 -1.51
C LEU A 84 -8.03 1.90 -2.30
N LEU A 85 -6.91 1.22 -2.43
CA LEU A 85 -5.80 1.73 -3.20
C LEU A 85 -5.60 0.94 -4.48
N ASN A 86 -5.51 1.66 -5.60
CA ASN A 86 -5.15 1.06 -6.87
C ASN A 86 -3.67 1.37 -7.09
N GLY A 87 -2.83 0.37 -6.88
CA GLY A 87 -1.39 0.54 -6.89
C GLY A 87 -0.81 0.81 -8.27
N ARG A 88 0.15 1.70 -8.30
CA ARG A 88 0.87 2.04 -9.52
C ARG A 88 2.33 1.60 -9.46
N ALA A 89 2.96 1.76 -8.31
CA ALA A 89 4.37 1.44 -8.14
C ALA A 89 4.69 1.14 -6.68
N VAL A 90 5.72 0.35 -6.47
CA VAL A 90 6.22 0.04 -5.14
C VAL A 90 7.70 0.38 -5.11
N TYR A 91 8.11 1.08 -4.07
CA TYR A 91 9.51 1.33 -3.81
C TYR A 91 9.93 0.54 -2.58
N GLN A 92 10.93 -0.29 -2.76
CA GLN A 92 11.51 -1.08 -1.69
C GLN A 92 13.00 -1.15 -1.95
N PRO A 93 13.82 -0.51 -1.10
CA PRO A 93 15.26 -0.46 -1.34
C PRO A 93 15.86 -1.86 -1.44
N LEU A 94 16.84 -2.01 -2.32
CA LEU A 94 17.57 -3.27 -2.43
C LEU A 94 18.37 -3.48 -1.14
N ARG A 95 18.49 -4.75 -0.75
CA ARG A 95 19.33 -5.12 0.37
C ARG A 95 20.78 -4.89 0.02
N ARG A 96 21.52 -4.31 0.96
CA ARG A 96 22.96 -4.22 0.83
C ARG A 96 23.61 -5.53 1.28
N ASN A 97 24.83 -5.78 0.81
CA ASN A 97 25.59 -6.92 1.29
C ASN A 97 25.78 -6.79 2.79
N GLY A 98 25.52 -7.90 3.50
CA GLY A 98 25.68 -7.94 4.94
C GLY A 98 24.48 -7.48 5.73
N GLU A 99 23.42 -7.09 5.07
CA GLU A 99 22.17 -6.73 5.73
C GLU A 99 21.25 -7.95 5.85
#